data_f03363237821ddfd4ca090a01f25f11a
#
_entry.id   f03363237821ddfd4ca090a01f25f11a
#
_cell.length_a   1.000
_cell.length_b   1.000
_cell.length_c   1.000
_cell.angle_alpha   90.00
_cell.angle_beta   90.00
_cell.angle_gamma   90.00
#
_symmetry.space_group_name_H-M   'P 1'
#
loop_
_entity.id
_entity.type
_entity.pdbx_description
1 polymer ?
#
loop_
_entity_poly.entity_id
_entity_poly.type
_entity_poly.pdbx_seq_one_letter_code
_entity_poly.pdbx_strand_id
1 'polypeptide(L)'
;VYFKTRSFKDYGKLSKKNIDDLEAGHREIKVTGEEGKEDPLDFVLWKPKKEGEIAWDSPWGEGRPGWHIECSEMSKKYIGDTIDIHAGGEDLIFPHHENEIAQMPHKKRNMAVQR
;
A
#
# COMPACT_ATOMS: atom_id res chain seq x y z
N VAL A 1 9.13 -5.79 6.08
CA VAL A 1 9.51 -4.58 5.32
C VAL A 1 8.28 -3.71 5.17
N TYR A 2 8.43 -2.42 5.42
CA TYR A 2 7.35 -1.43 5.37
C TYR A 2 7.66 -0.31 4.39
N PHE A 3 6.62 0.25 3.81
CA PHE A 3 6.68 1.49 3.05
C PHE A 3 6.50 2.67 4.01
N LYS A 4 7.43 3.64 3.94
CA LYS A 4 7.34 4.86 4.74
C LYS A 4 6.39 5.84 4.07
N THR A 5 5.15 5.87 4.52
CA THR A 5 4.06 6.65 3.91
C THR A 5 4.37 8.14 3.84
N ARG A 6 4.97 8.71 4.88
CA ARG A 6 5.35 10.14 4.91
C ARG A 6 6.47 10.51 3.94
N SER A 7 7.19 9.52 3.37
CA SER A 7 8.16 9.81 2.31
C SER A 7 7.50 10.18 0.98
N PHE A 8 6.23 9.83 0.81
CA PHE A 8 5.45 10.13 -0.38
C PHE A 8 4.58 11.38 -0.17
N LYS A 9 5.02 12.51 -0.72
CA LYS A 9 4.39 13.83 -0.49
C LYS A 9 2.94 13.94 -0.97
N ASP A 10 2.55 13.16 -1.99
CA ASP A 10 1.21 13.18 -2.57
C ASP A 10 0.26 12.15 -1.94
N TYR A 11 0.66 11.51 -0.84
CA TYR A 11 -0.19 10.55 -0.15
C TYR A 11 -1.47 11.19 0.38
N GLY A 12 -2.61 10.54 0.15
CA GLY A 12 -3.92 11.07 0.52
C GLY A 12 -4.61 11.88 -0.59
N LYS A 13 -3.93 12.15 -1.71
CA LYS A 13 -4.46 12.96 -2.81
C LYS A 13 -5.68 12.33 -3.48
N LEU A 14 -5.67 11.01 -3.67
CA LEU A 14 -6.80 10.27 -4.27
C LEU A 14 -8.00 10.28 -3.33
N SER A 15 -7.78 9.90 -2.10
CA SER A 15 -8.83 9.77 -1.07
C SER A 15 -9.28 11.11 -0.49
N LYS A 16 -8.58 12.21 -0.82
CA LYS A 16 -8.76 13.55 -0.24
C LYS A 16 -8.62 13.55 1.29
N LYS A 17 -7.80 12.67 1.82
CA LYS A 17 -7.53 12.55 3.25
C LYS A 17 -6.22 13.25 3.60
N ASN A 18 -6.24 13.98 4.71
CA ASN A 18 -5.04 14.55 5.29
C ASN A 18 -4.35 13.49 6.16
N ILE A 19 -3.03 13.32 5.99
CA ILE A 19 -2.24 12.36 6.76
C ILE A 19 -2.33 12.63 8.26
N ASP A 20 -2.33 13.89 8.67
CA ASP A 20 -2.36 14.27 10.09
C ASP A 20 -3.71 13.94 10.73
N ASP A 21 -4.81 14.05 9.99
CA ASP A 21 -6.14 13.65 10.45
C ASP A 21 -6.28 12.13 10.58
N LEU A 22 -5.60 11.39 9.71
CA LEU A 22 -5.56 9.92 9.77
C LEU A 22 -4.81 9.39 10.99
N GLU A 23 -3.75 10.07 11.41
CA GLU A 23 -3.00 9.73 12.63
C GLU A 23 -3.86 9.82 13.88
N ALA A 24 -4.73 10.83 13.97
CA ALA A 24 -5.64 11.00 15.09
C ALA A 24 -6.65 9.85 15.21
N GLY A 25 -7.11 9.28 14.09
CA GLY A 25 -8.05 8.14 14.06
C GLY A 25 -7.40 6.78 14.32
N HIS A 26 -6.10 6.63 14.06
CA HIS A 26 -5.37 5.36 14.22
C HIS A 26 -4.78 5.15 15.62
N ARG A 27 -4.74 6.17 16.49
CA ARG A 27 -4.21 6.05 17.86
C ARG A 27 -4.98 5.06 18.74
N GLU A 28 -6.21 4.71 18.35
CA GLU A 28 -7.05 3.77 19.10
C GLU A 28 -6.93 2.31 18.62
N ILE A 29 -6.34 2.05 17.47
CA ILE A 29 -6.18 0.69 16.93
C ILE A 29 -4.73 0.25 17.05
N LYS A 30 -4.33 -0.19 18.24
CA LYS A 30 -3.12 -1.00 18.40
C LYS A 30 -3.38 -2.38 17.82
N VAL A 31 -3.04 -2.57 16.55
CA VAL A 31 -2.99 -3.92 15.97
C VAL A 31 -1.76 -4.61 16.54
N THR A 32 -1.99 -5.56 17.44
CA THR A 32 -0.95 -6.46 17.96
C THR A 32 -0.25 -7.18 16.81
N GLY A 33 1.06 -6.97 16.69
CA GLY A 33 1.91 -7.68 15.72
C GLY A 33 2.60 -6.80 14.67
N GLU A 34 2.51 -5.48 14.79
CA GLU A 34 3.19 -4.52 13.88
C GLU A 34 4.47 -3.95 14.50
N GLU A 35 5.30 -4.82 15.08
CA GLU A 35 6.64 -4.44 15.52
C GLU A 35 7.47 -4.00 14.30
N GLY A 36 7.97 -2.76 14.31
CA GLY A 36 8.84 -2.20 13.26
C GLY A 36 8.21 -1.12 12.37
N LYS A 37 6.97 -0.71 12.59
CA LYS A 37 6.41 0.51 11.98
C LYS A 37 6.96 1.74 12.70
N GLU A 38 7.46 2.70 11.93
CA GLU A 38 7.84 4.02 12.45
C GLU A 38 6.62 4.96 12.56
N ASP A 39 5.65 4.78 11.67
CA ASP A 39 4.42 5.57 11.60
C ASP A 39 3.20 4.63 11.51
N PRO A 40 2.08 4.93 12.19
CA PRO A 40 0.85 4.12 12.09
C PRO A 40 0.30 3.94 10.69
N LEU A 41 0.62 4.86 9.77
CA LEU A 41 0.20 4.82 8.37
C LEU A 41 1.13 4.02 7.48
N ASP A 42 2.30 3.60 7.98
CA ASP A 42 3.21 2.75 7.22
C ASP A 42 2.54 1.41 6.94
N PHE A 43 2.69 0.92 5.74
CA PHE A 43 2.07 -0.32 5.32
C PHE A 43 3.09 -1.36 4.86
N VAL A 44 2.73 -2.62 5.05
CA VAL A 44 3.63 -3.73 4.81
C VAL A 44 3.83 -3.99 3.31
N LEU A 45 5.09 -4.14 2.91
CA LEU A 45 5.49 -4.60 1.58
C LEU A 45 5.82 -6.09 1.58
N TRP A 46 6.50 -6.56 2.62
CA TRP A 46 6.88 -7.96 2.78
C TRP A 46 6.60 -8.42 4.20
N LYS A 47 5.81 -9.48 4.32
CA LYS A 47 5.43 -10.10 5.60
C LYS A 47 6.31 -11.32 5.87
N PRO A 48 6.82 -11.50 7.09
CA PRO A 48 7.53 -12.72 7.45
C PRO A 48 6.57 -13.92 7.35
N LYS A 49 7.14 -15.08 7.03
CA LYS A 49 6.43 -16.36 7.00
C LYS A 49 5.80 -16.67 8.35
N LYS A 50 4.57 -17.15 8.32
CA LYS A 50 3.92 -17.80 9.45
C LYS A 50 3.74 -19.29 9.17
N GLU A 51 3.59 -20.07 10.22
CA GLU A 51 3.34 -21.51 10.10
C GLU A 51 2.07 -21.78 9.26
N GLY A 52 2.19 -22.69 8.29
CA GLY A 52 1.09 -23.05 7.39
C GLY A 52 0.85 -22.09 6.22
N GLU A 53 1.59 -20.99 6.11
CA GLU A 53 1.49 -20.06 4.97
C GLU A 53 2.49 -20.41 3.86
N ILE A 54 2.07 -20.16 2.60
CA ILE A 54 2.99 -20.17 1.46
C ILE A 54 3.96 -19.01 1.62
N ALA A 55 5.23 -19.27 1.38
CA ALA A 55 6.28 -18.25 1.46
C ALA A 55 7.33 -18.43 0.37
N TRP A 56 8.06 -17.37 0.10
CA TRP A 56 9.16 -17.31 -0.85
C TRP A 56 10.40 -16.74 -0.16
N ASP A 57 11.56 -17.10 -0.69
CA ASP A 57 12.83 -16.53 -0.24
C ASP A 57 12.94 -15.07 -0.64
N SER A 58 13.52 -14.27 0.22
CA SER A 58 13.83 -12.87 -0.05
C SER A 58 15.08 -12.42 0.70
N PRO A 59 15.66 -11.24 0.35
CA PRO A 59 16.75 -10.65 1.12
C PRO A 59 16.42 -10.37 2.59
N TRP A 60 15.13 -10.34 2.92
CA TRP A 60 14.62 -10.10 4.28
C TRP A 60 14.14 -11.37 4.99
N GLY A 61 14.47 -12.54 4.42
CA GLY A 61 14.04 -13.84 4.90
C GLY A 61 12.80 -14.39 4.18
N GLU A 62 12.42 -15.62 4.53
CA GLU A 62 11.21 -16.23 3.99
C GLU A 62 9.96 -15.45 4.38
N GLY A 63 9.09 -15.22 3.39
CA GLY A 63 7.88 -14.46 3.62
C GLY A 63 7.00 -14.37 2.38
N ARG A 64 6.06 -13.44 2.41
CA ARG A 64 5.13 -13.18 1.33
C ARG A 64 4.90 -11.68 1.14
N PRO A 65 4.50 -11.24 -0.07
CA PRO A 65 4.19 -9.84 -0.32
C PRO A 65 2.98 -9.38 0.50
N GLY A 66 2.92 -8.10 0.78
CA GLY A 66 1.72 -7.44 1.26
C GLY A 66 0.67 -7.31 0.14
N TRP A 67 -0.61 -7.19 0.49
CA TRP A 67 -1.69 -7.14 -0.49
C TRP A 67 -1.54 -6.00 -1.52
N HIS A 68 -1.16 -4.81 -1.07
CA HIS A 68 -1.08 -3.64 -1.97
C HIS A 68 0.01 -3.79 -3.04
N ILE A 69 1.16 -4.36 -2.69
CA ILE A 69 2.27 -4.57 -3.63
C ILE A 69 1.96 -5.65 -4.67
N GLU A 70 1.12 -6.63 -4.34
CA GLU A 70 0.69 -7.64 -5.30
C GLU A 70 -0.02 -7.00 -6.49
N CYS A 71 -0.99 -6.13 -6.23
CA CYS A 71 -1.73 -5.42 -7.28
C CYS A 71 -0.82 -4.48 -8.08
N SER A 72 0.05 -3.74 -7.42
CA SER A 72 0.98 -2.82 -8.06
C SER A 72 1.95 -3.54 -9.01
N GLU A 73 2.56 -4.64 -8.57
CA GLU A 73 3.52 -5.39 -9.37
C GLU A 73 2.84 -6.18 -10.51
N MET A 74 1.65 -6.74 -10.29
CA MET A 74 0.89 -7.40 -11.37
C MET A 74 0.48 -6.39 -12.43
N SER A 75 0.01 -5.22 -12.05
CA SER A 75 -0.34 -4.14 -12.97
C SER A 75 0.87 -3.71 -13.79
N LYS A 76 2.01 -3.51 -13.15
CA LYS A 76 3.25 -3.15 -13.83
C LYS A 76 3.71 -4.24 -14.80
N LYS A 77 3.63 -5.50 -14.39
CA LYS A 77 4.07 -6.64 -15.20
C LYS A 77 3.24 -6.85 -16.46
N TYR A 78 1.93 -6.69 -16.37
CA TYR A 78 1.00 -7.05 -17.45
C TYR A 78 0.48 -5.85 -18.26
N ILE A 79 0.44 -4.66 -17.67
CA ILE A 79 -0.06 -3.45 -18.32
C ILE A 79 1.09 -2.50 -18.65
N GLY A 80 2.11 -2.44 -17.81
CA GLY A 80 3.28 -1.56 -17.95
C GLY A 80 3.33 -0.45 -16.92
N ASP A 81 4.22 0.53 -17.17
CA ASP A 81 4.49 1.63 -16.23
C ASP A 81 3.37 2.67 -16.15
N THR A 82 2.42 2.64 -17.07
CA THR A 82 1.29 3.58 -17.13
C THR A 82 -0.01 2.81 -17.24
N ILE A 83 -0.94 3.11 -16.35
CA ILE A 83 -2.29 2.56 -16.35
C ILE A 83 -3.23 3.68 -16.77
N ASP A 84 -3.98 3.47 -17.84
CA ASP A 84 -4.94 4.45 -18.34
C ASP A 84 -6.23 4.44 -17.52
N ILE A 85 -6.68 3.26 -17.11
CA ILE A 85 -7.89 3.06 -16.32
C ILE A 85 -7.58 2.14 -15.14
N HIS A 86 -7.78 2.62 -13.92
CA HIS A 86 -7.74 1.85 -12.68
C HIS A 86 -9.09 1.94 -12.01
N ALA A 87 -9.80 0.82 -11.93
CA ALA A 87 -11.14 0.74 -11.36
C ALA A 87 -11.17 -0.17 -10.13
N GLY A 88 -12.01 0.18 -9.17
CA GLY A 88 -12.18 -0.61 -7.96
C GLY A 88 -13.34 -0.10 -7.10
N GLY A 89 -13.67 -0.83 -6.04
CA GLY A 89 -14.71 -0.43 -5.09
C GLY A 89 -14.35 0.85 -4.34
N GLU A 90 -15.36 1.64 -4.00
CA GLU A 90 -15.19 2.89 -3.24
C GLU A 90 -14.57 2.63 -1.86
N ASP A 91 -14.88 1.50 -1.24
CA ASP A 91 -14.33 1.02 0.02
C ASP A 91 -12.82 0.75 -0.04
N LEU A 92 -12.25 0.53 -1.23
CA LEU A 92 -10.83 0.31 -1.46
C LEU A 92 -10.04 1.58 -1.79
N ILE A 93 -10.67 2.73 -1.95
CA ILE A 93 -9.99 4.00 -2.22
C ILE A 93 -8.90 4.23 -1.18
N PHE A 94 -9.25 4.04 0.08
CA PHE A 94 -8.33 4.13 1.20
C PHE A 94 -8.47 2.92 2.13
N PRO A 95 -7.35 2.24 2.47
CA PRO A 95 -5.96 2.61 2.10
C PRO A 95 -5.46 1.96 0.80
N HIS A 96 -6.17 0.97 0.21
CA HIS A 96 -5.62 0.09 -0.82
C HIS A 96 -5.16 0.85 -2.08
N HIS A 97 -6.05 1.58 -2.75
CA HIS A 97 -5.68 2.31 -3.97
C HIS A 97 -4.70 3.45 -3.71
N GLU A 98 -4.78 4.11 -2.56
CA GLU A 98 -3.80 5.12 -2.15
C GLU A 98 -2.40 4.51 -2.00
N ASN A 99 -2.31 3.32 -1.40
CA ASN A 99 -1.06 2.58 -1.23
C ASN A 99 -0.49 2.08 -2.56
N GLU A 100 -1.34 1.66 -3.51
CA GLU A 100 -0.89 1.31 -4.86
C GLU A 100 -0.28 2.51 -5.57
N ILE A 101 -0.87 3.70 -5.42
CA ILE A 101 -0.31 4.94 -5.98
C ILE A 101 1.07 5.22 -5.40
N ALA A 102 1.23 5.06 -4.09
CA ALA A 102 2.49 5.31 -3.42
C ALA A 102 3.60 4.35 -3.88
N GLN A 103 3.26 3.11 -4.19
CA GLN A 103 4.21 2.07 -4.62
C GLN A 103 4.65 2.19 -6.08
N MET A 104 3.81 2.75 -6.95
CA MET A 104 4.12 2.82 -8.38
C MET A 104 4.98 4.05 -8.71
N PRO A 105 6.00 3.93 -9.60
CA PRO A 105 6.83 5.07 -9.98
C PRO A 105 6.02 6.16 -10.70
N HIS A 106 6.32 7.40 -10.38
CA HIS A 106 5.58 8.60 -10.78
C HIS A 106 5.82 9.00 -12.25
N LYS A 107 5.17 8.34 -13.19
CA LYS A 107 4.90 8.95 -14.48
C LYS A 107 3.42 9.32 -14.51
N LYS A 108 3.09 10.52 -15.01
CA LYS A 108 1.75 11.14 -15.02
C LYS A 108 0.61 10.13 -15.09
N ARG A 109 -0.27 10.15 -14.10
CA ARG A 109 -1.40 9.23 -13.98
C ARG A 109 -2.71 9.98 -14.19
N ASN A 110 -3.54 9.45 -15.07
CA ASN A 110 -4.96 9.77 -15.08
C ASN A 110 -5.66 8.61 -14.34
N MET A 111 -6.02 8.83 -13.08
CA MET A 111 -6.84 7.88 -12.34
C MET A 111 -8.30 8.33 -12.41
N ALA A 112 -9.15 7.47 -12.97
CA ALA A 112 -10.59 7.59 -12.87
C ALA A 112 -11.09 6.60 -11.81
N VAL A 113 -11.68 7.10 -10.74
CA VAL A 113 -12.39 6.28 -9.76
C VAL A 113 -13.86 6.27 -10.19
N GLN A 114 -14.41 5.11 -10.53
CA GLN A 114 -15.85 4.94 -10.67
C GLN A 114 -16.48 4.72 -9.30
N ARG A 115 -17.45 5.55 -8.99
CA ARG A 115 -18.32 5.41 -7.83
C ARG A 115 -19.41 4.38 -8.08
#